data_eb5783ac3d0efa632c62951609100269
#
_entry.id   eb5783ac3d0efa632c62951609100269
#
_cell.length_a   1.000
_cell.length_b   1.000
_cell.length_c   1.000
_cell.angle_alpha   90.00
_cell.angle_beta   90.00
_cell.angle_gamma   90.00
#
_symmetry.space_group_name_H-M   'P 1'
#
loop_
_entity.id
_entity.type
_entity.pdbx_description
1 polymer ?
#
loop_
_entity_poly.entity_id
_entity_poly.type
_entity_poly.pdbx_seq_one_letter_code
_entity_poly.pdbx_strand_id
1 'polypeptide(L)'
;MDTSRFQFIKPNDLPDYRDRAADLSEASWPEFMLHDTIANENWHELFDRFNEYQFALLDTENDRMAALGNSLPFYWDQPLEDLPEGGWDWVFLAAIENHKAGKEPNIQSAIQINIHPDYRNQGLSTPMVQAMRKIGLSQGFQYLVAPVRPTQKSQYPLISIDDYVEWNTEEGLPFDAWLRVHARLGARILKPCHEAMTIPGTRAEWEQWTGMKFPQSGTYYIPGALNPMEMDIEKDKGIYIEPNVWMVHTL
;
A
#
# COMPACT_ATOMS: atom_id res chain seq x y z
N MET A 1 -8.72 15.15 18.20
CA MET A 1 -9.59 14.08 17.69
C MET A 1 -10.51 13.67 18.82
N ASP A 2 -11.80 13.61 18.59
CA ASP A 2 -12.72 13.02 19.57
C ASP A 2 -12.48 11.50 19.56
N THR A 3 -11.73 11.04 20.56
CA THR A 3 -11.34 9.63 20.70
C THR A 3 -12.49 8.72 21.12
N SER A 4 -13.66 9.29 21.48
CA SER A 4 -14.83 8.51 21.86
C SER A 4 -15.57 7.91 20.65
N ARG A 5 -15.49 8.57 19.49
CA ARG A 5 -16.17 8.18 18.26
C ARG A 5 -15.46 7.02 17.53
N PHE A 6 -14.14 6.96 17.59
CA PHE A 6 -13.36 6.02 16.81
C PHE A 6 -12.73 4.95 17.68
N GLN A 7 -12.93 3.68 17.34
CA GLN A 7 -12.35 2.53 18.04
C GLN A 7 -11.47 1.71 17.10
N PHE A 8 -10.26 1.36 17.54
CA PHE A 8 -9.45 0.36 16.85
C PHE A 8 -10.01 -1.04 17.12
N ILE A 9 -10.20 -1.79 16.04
CA ILE A 9 -10.70 -3.16 16.06
C ILE A 9 -9.75 -4.08 15.30
N LYS A 10 -9.77 -5.37 15.64
CA LYS A 10 -9.06 -6.45 14.95
C LYS A 10 -10.05 -7.33 14.17
N PRO A 11 -9.58 -8.18 13.24
CA PRO A 11 -10.48 -9.03 12.45
C PRO A 11 -11.44 -9.88 13.29
N ASN A 12 -10.99 -10.36 14.46
CA ASN A 12 -11.81 -11.21 15.33
C ASN A 12 -12.85 -10.43 16.17
N ASP A 13 -12.77 -9.11 16.20
CA ASP A 13 -13.70 -8.27 16.96
C ASP A 13 -15.01 -8.03 16.19
N LEU A 14 -15.05 -8.31 14.88
CA LEU A 14 -16.20 -8.05 14.03
C LEU A 14 -16.42 -9.21 13.06
N PRO A 15 -17.59 -9.89 13.10
CA PRO A 15 -17.84 -11.07 12.24
C PRO A 15 -17.77 -10.80 10.74
N ASP A 16 -18.17 -9.60 10.29
CA ASP A 16 -18.16 -9.16 8.90
C ASP A 16 -16.94 -8.27 8.56
N TYR A 17 -15.85 -8.37 9.33
CA TYR A 17 -14.65 -7.55 9.14
C TYR A 17 -14.09 -7.64 7.72
N ARG A 18 -13.97 -8.87 7.17
CA ARG A 18 -13.39 -9.09 5.84
C ARG A 18 -14.22 -8.43 4.74
N ASP A 19 -15.54 -8.52 4.83
CA ASP A 19 -16.46 -7.92 3.85
C ASP A 19 -16.36 -6.39 3.90
N ARG A 20 -16.42 -5.79 5.10
CA ARG A 20 -16.25 -4.33 5.27
C ARG A 20 -14.86 -3.84 4.86
N ALA A 21 -13.82 -4.64 5.03
CA ALA A 21 -12.47 -4.32 4.57
C ALA A 21 -12.35 -4.35 3.04
N ALA A 22 -13.04 -5.29 2.38
CA ALA A 22 -13.13 -5.37 0.93
C ALA A 22 -13.86 -4.14 0.38
N ASP A 23 -15.06 -3.82 0.89
CA ASP A 23 -15.86 -2.65 0.50
C ASP A 23 -15.03 -1.35 0.63
N LEU A 24 -14.26 -1.20 1.72
CA LEU A 24 -13.42 -0.03 1.94
C LEU A 24 -12.27 0.02 0.91
N SER A 25 -11.67 -1.12 0.59
CA SER A 25 -10.60 -1.20 -0.41
C SER A 25 -11.14 -0.83 -1.80
N GLU A 26 -12.26 -1.38 -2.22
CA GLU A 26 -12.93 -1.04 -3.48
C GLU A 26 -13.28 0.45 -3.58
N ALA A 27 -13.80 1.04 -2.49
CA ALA A 27 -14.11 2.47 -2.45
C ALA A 27 -12.87 3.39 -2.50
N SER A 28 -11.68 2.87 -2.22
CA SER A 28 -10.46 3.65 -2.01
C SER A 28 -9.48 3.62 -3.17
N TRP A 29 -9.39 2.49 -3.89
CA TRP A 29 -8.42 2.26 -4.95
C TRP A 29 -9.00 2.50 -6.34
N PRO A 30 -8.19 2.96 -7.32
CA PRO A 30 -8.57 2.86 -8.73
C PRO A 30 -8.84 1.41 -9.12
N GLU A 31 -9.84 1.16 -9.95
CA GLU A 31 -10.28 -0.20 -10.34
C GLU A 31 -9.11 -1.08 -10.81
N PHE A 32 -8.22 -0.57 -11.66
CA PHE A 32 -7.10 -1.36 -12.16
C PHE A 32 -6.14 -1.85 -11.07
N MET A 33 -6.02 -1.14 -9.94
CA MET A 33 -5.19 -1.56 -8.80
C MET A 33 -5.75 -2.78 -8.07
N LEU A 34 -7.05 -3.06 -8.20
CA LEU A 34 -7.70 -4.23 -7.62
C LEU A 34 -7.42 -5.52 -8.39
N HIS A 35 -6.71 -5.42 -9.52
CA HIS A 35 -6.38 -6.54 -10.39
C HIS A 35 -4.91 -6.98 -10.34
N ASP A 36 -4.21 -6.57 -9.29
CA ASP A 36 -2.88 -7.11 -9.02
C ASP A 36 -2.95 -8.61 -8.73
N THR A 37 -2.15 -9.39 -9.47
CA THR A 37 -2.20 -10.86 -9.42
C THR A 37 -1.70 -11.39 -8.07
N ILE A 38 -0.61 -10.81 -7.54
CA ILE A 38 -0.03 -11.23 -6.25
C ILE A 38 -1.02 -10.98 -5.11
N ALA A 39 -1.64 -9.79 -5.10
CA ALA A 39 -2.67 -9.46 -4.12
C ALA A 39 -3.84 -10.44 -4.20
N ASN A 40 -4.43 -10.62 -5.39
CA ASN A 40 -5.63 -11.42 -5.56
C ASN A 40 -5.44 -12.90 -5.20
N GLU A 41 -4.29 -13.47 -5.52
CA GLU A 41 -3.99 -14.86 -5.19
C GLU A 41 -3.69 -15.07 -3.70
N ASN A 42 -3.15 -14.06 -3.00
CA ASN A 42 -2.59 -14.25 -1.68
C ASN A 42 -3.24 -13.41 -0.56
N TRP A 43 -4.21 -12.54 -0.86
CA TRP A 43 -4.81 -11.62 0.12
C TRP A 43 -5.38 -12.31 1.35
N HIS A 44 -5.92 -13.52 1.19
CA HIS A 44 -6.44 -14.34 2.26
C HIS A 44 -5.39 -14.65 3.35
N GLU A 45 -4.10 -14.76 2.98
CA GLU A 45 -3.01 -15.07 3.90
C GLU A 45 -2.84 -14.01 5.02
N LEU A 46 -3.21 -12.75 4.74
CA LEU A 46 -3.21 -11.69 5.75
C LEU A 46 -4.10 -12.05 6.95
N PHE A 47 -5.21 -12.69 6.70
CA PHE A 47 -6.19 -13.04 7.74
C PHE A 47 -6.01 -14.45 8.28
N ASP A 48 -5.50 -15.36 7.46
CA ASP A 48 -5.35 -16.77 7.83
C ASP A 48 -4.04 -17.02 8.59
N ARG A 49 -2.95 -16.28 8.26
CA ARG A 49 -1.63 -16.45 8.86
C ARG A 49 -1.15 -15.24 9.66
N PHE A 50 -1.50 -14.02 9.23
CA PHE A 50 -0.99 -12.77 9.79
C PHE A 50 -2.09 -11.94 10.44
N ASN A 51 -3.12 -12.58 10.98
CA ASN A 51 -4.32 -11.94 11.54
C ASN A 51 -4.00 -10.87 12.61
N GLU A 52 -3.00 -11.12 13.46
CA GLU A 52 -2.60 -10.18 14.52
C GLU A 52 -2.00 -8.87 14.01
N TYR A 53 -1.59 -8.82 12.75
CA TYR A 53 -1.02 -7.63 12.09
C TYR A 53 -2.08 -6.81 11.34
N GLN A 54 -3.35 -7.23 11.38
CA GLN A 54 -4.46 -6.56 10.72
C GLN A 54 -5.28 -5.77 11.74
N PHE A 55 -5.73 -4.58 11.35
CA PHE A 55 -6.57 -3.74 12.19
C PHE A 55 -7.39 -2.76 11.36
N ALA A 56 -8.46 -2.24 11.94
CA ALA A 56 -9.25 -1.19 11.35
C ALA A 56 -9.64 -0.14 12.40
N LEU A 57 -10.11 1.00 11.93
CA LEU A 57 -10.68 2.06 12.73
C LEU A 57 -12.18 2.11 12.44
N LEU A 58 -13.00 1.74 13.43
CA LEU A 58 -14.44 1.76 13.36
C LEU A 58 -14.97 3.11 13.85
N ASP A 59 -15.83 3.75 13.08
CA ASP A 59 -16.70 4.84 13.52
C ASP A 59 -17.88 4.22 14.25
N THR A 60 -17.89 4.31 15.56
CA THR A 60 -18.91 3.68 16.41
C THR A 60 -20.26 4.38 16.39
N GLU A 61 -20.31 5.64 15.94
CA GLU A 61 -21.56 6.39 15.78
C GLU A 61 -22.34 5.95 14.53
N ASN A 62 -21.60 5.61 13.45
CA ASN A 62 -22.20 5.23 12.17
C ASN A 62 -22.09 3.74 11.86
N ASP A 63 -21.47 2.96 12.74
CA ASP A 63 -21.15 1.54 12.53
C ASP A 63 -20.44 1.29 11.19
N ARG A 64 -19.43 2.11 10.89
CA ARG A 64 -18.73 2.08 9.60
C ARG A 64 -17.22 2.00 9.77
N MET A 65 -16.57 1.18 8.96
CA MET A 65 -15.11 1.13 8.91
C MET A 65 -14.58 2.41 8.26
N ALA A 66 -13.95 3.29 9.07
CA ALA A 66 -13.43 4.58 8.63
C ALA A 66 -12.03 4.46 8.01
N ALA A 67 -11.23 3.51 8.49
CA ALA A 67 -9.92 3.23 7.96
C ALA A 67 -9.51 1.78 8.19
N LEU A 68 -8.62 1.27 7.33
CA LEU A 68 -8.10 -0.09 7.35
C LEU A 68 -6.57 -0.04 7.33
N GLY A 69 -5.92 -0.89 8.13
CA GLY A 69 -4.47 -1.08 8.14
C GLY A 69 -4.10 -2.54 8.05
N ASN A 70 -3.28 -2.88 7.06
CA ASN A 70 -2.73 -4.21 6.86
C ASN A 70 -1.21 -4.16 6.89
N SER A 71 -0.62 -5.09 7.59
CA SER A 71 0.83 -5.29 7.65
C SER A 71 1.14 -6.77 7.80
N LEU A 72 2.40 -7.12 7.66
CA LEU A 72 2.86 -8.49 7.80
C LEU A 72 4.31 -8.51 8.32
N PRO A 73 4.70 -9.56 9.04
CA PRO A 73 6.06 -9.78 9.46
C PRO A 73 6.84 -10.57 8.42
N PHE A 74 8.14 -10.32 8.29
CA PHE A 74 9.02 -11.13 7.47
C PHE A 74 10.44 -11.18 8.05
N TYR A 75 11.29 -12.04 7.50
CA TYR A 75 12.69 -12.15 7.87
C TYR A 75 13.57 -11.40 6.87
N TRP A 76 14.45 -10.52 7.39
CA TRP A 76 15.42 -9.77 6.61
C TRP A 76 16.74 -9.66 7.36
N ASP A 77 17.87 -10.05 6.73
CA ASP A 77 19.19 -10.07 7.33
C ASP A 77 20.25 -9.27 6.54
N GLN A 78 19.79 -8.50 5.54
CA GLN A 78 20.63 -7.61 4.76
C GLN A 78 20.43 -6.15 5.20
N PRO A 79 21.29 -5.20 4.78
CA PRO A 79 21.02 -3.77 4.96
C PRO A 79 19.65 -3.38 4.43
N LEU A 80 18.98 -2.42 5.08
CA LEU A 80 17.64 -1.98 4.65
C LEU A 80 17.66 -1.31 3.26
N GLU A 81 18.78 -0.74 2.88
CA GLU A 81 19.04 -0.15 1.58
C GLU A 81 18.99 -1.20 0.43
N ASP A 82 19.21 -2.47 0.76
CA ASP A 82 19.20 -3.58 -0.20
C ASP A 82 17.80 -4.18 -0.40
N LEU A 83 16.74 -3.63 0.24
CA LEU A 83 15.36 -4.05 0.00
C LEU A 83 15.05 -4.04 -1.51
N PRO A 84 14.43 -5.11 -2.07
CA PRO A 84 14.27 -5.28 -3.51
C PRO A 84 13.41 -4.23 -4.20
N GLU A 85 13.67 -4.04 -5.50
CA GLU A 85 12.89 -3.18 -6.39
C GLU A 85 11.45 -3.64 -6.59
N GLY A 86 11.16 -4.92 -6.37
CA GLY A 86 9.83 -5.51 -6.39
C GLY A 86 8.92 -5.07 -5.24
N GLY A 87 9.42 -4.23 -4.35
CA GLY A 87 8.64 -3.46 -3.37
C GLY A 87 7.50 -4.22 -2.70
N TRP A 88 6.28 -3.84 -3.04
CA TRP A 88 5.06 -4.37 -2.45
C TRP A 88 4.84 -5.86 -2.79
N ASP A 89 4.92 -6.23 -4.06
CA ASP A 89 4.74 -7.61 -4.51
C ASP A 89 5.75 -8.54 -3.87
N TRP A 90 7.02 -8.10 -3.86
CA TRP A 90 8.09 -8.88 -3.28
C TRP A 90 7.90 -9.11 -1.78
N VAL A 91 7.61 -8.06 -0.99
CA VAL A 91 7.53 -8.22 0.47
C VAL A 91 6.33 -9.08 0.87
N PHE A 92 5.24 -9.01 0.11
CA PHE A 92 4.07 -9.84 0.35
C PHE A 92 4.39 -11.32 0.16
N LEU A 93 5.04 -11.67 -0.96
CA LEU A 93 5.48 -13.04 -1.22
C LEU A 93 6.57 -13.51 -0.24
N ALA A 94 7.56 -12.64 0.06
CA ALA A 94 8.64 -12.97 0.98
C ALA A 94 8.12 -13.33 2.38
N ALA A 95 7.11 -12.62 2.89
CA ALA A 95 6.50 -12.93 4.17
C ALA A 95 5.84 -14.32 4.17
N ILE A 96 5.08 -14.63 3.12
CA ILE A 96 4.42 -15.95 2.96
C ILE A 96 5.47 -17.07 2.88
N GLU A 97 6.50 -16.89 2.07
CA GLU A 97 7.59 -17.87 1.91
C GLU A 97 8.39 -18.06 3.19
N ASN A 98 8.70 -16.97 3.91
CA ASN A 98 9.39 -17.03 5.19
C ASN A 98 8.57 -17.80 6.22
N HIS A 99 7.27 -17.53 6.29
CA HIS A 99 6.35 -18.24 7.18
C HIS A 99 6.30 -19.74 6.84
N LYS A 100 6.15 -20.09 5.56
CA LYS A 100 6.15 -21.51 5.09
C LYS A 100 7.48 -22.20 5.39
N ALA A 101 8.59 -21.49 5.35
CA ALA A 101 9.92 -22.00 5.67
C ALA A 101 10.22 -22.04 7.18
N GLY A 102 9.30 -21.58 8.03
CA GLY A 102 9.48 -21.52 9.50
C GLY A 102 10.58 -20.54 9.94
N LYS A 103 10.85 -19.50 9.15
CA LYS A 103 11.79 -18.45 9.54
C LYS A 103 11.13 -17.53 10.56
N GLU A 104 11.82 -17.27 11.67
CA GLU A 104 11.39 -16.29 12.66
C GLU A 104 11.48 -14.87 12.09
N PRO A 105 10.37 -14.13 12.04
CA PRO A 105 10.38 -12.78 11.52
C PRO A 105 11.13 -11.82 12.46
N ASN A 106 11.81 -10.84 11.89
CA ASN A 106 12.55 -9.83 12.64
C ASN A 106 12.21 -8.38 12.26
N ILE A 107 11.31 -8.22 11.28
CA ILE A 107 10.90 -6.91 10.75
C ILE A 107 9.42 -6.97 10.31
N GLN A 108 8.74 -5.82 10.37
CA GLN A 108 7.38 -5.65 9.87
C GLN A 108 7.37 -4.84 8.58
N SER A 109 6.50 -5.20 7.64
CA SER A 109 6.17 -4.34 6.49
C SER A 109 4.74 -3.86 6.56
N ALA A 110 4.52 -2.57 6.28
CA ALA A 110 3.22 -2.06 5.91
C ALA A 110 2.82 -2.61 4.53
N ILE A 111 1.54 -2.98 4.37
CA ILE A 111 0.95 -3.42 3.11
C ILE A 111 -0.04 -2.38 2.61
N GLN A 112 -0.92 -1.92 3.48
CA GLN A 112 -1.77 -0.77 3.16
C GLN A 112 -2.24 -0.02 4.41
N ILE A 113 -2.53 1.26 4.23
CA ILE A 113 -3.41 2.04 5.08
C ILE A 113 -4.40 2.74 4.15
N ASN A 114 -5.66 2.35 4.21
CA ASN A 114 -6.74 2.97 3.47
C ASN A 114 -7.62 3.78 4.40
N ILE A 115 -7.99 4.98 3.97
CA ILE A 115 -8.97 5.82 4.66
C ILE A 115 -10.16 5.95 3.71
N HIS A 116 -11.33 5.56 4.20
CA HIS A 116 -12.57 5.66 3.43
C HIS A 116 -12.75 7.10 2.92
N PRO A 117 -13.17 7.33 1.67
CA PRO A 117 -13.28 8.67 1.07
C PRO A 117 -14.00 9.71 1.95
N ASP A 118 -15.09 9.32 2.62
CA ASP A 118 -15.88 10.21 3.49
C ASP A 118 -15.15 10.63 4.77
N TYR A 119 -14.06 9.93 5.13
CA TYR A 119 -13.26 10.22 6.32
C TYR A 119 -11.89 10.83 6.00
N ARG A 120 -11.61 11.13 4.74
CA ARG A 120 -10.37 11.82 4.33
C ARG A 120 -10.31 13.22 4.94
N ASN A 121 -9.09 13.74 5.07
CA ASN A 121 -8.81 15.07 5.64
C ASN A 121 -9.24 15.28 7.11
N GLN A 122 -9.58 14.21 7.84
CA GLN A 122 -9.92 14.23 9.27
C GLN A 122 -8.73 13.85 10.17
N GLY A 123 -7.52 13.78 9.64
CA GLY A 123 -6.30 13.48 10.39
C GLY A 123 -6.14 12.02 10.81
N LEU A 124 -6.90 11.09 10.20
CA LEU A 124 -6.89 9.66 10.57
C LEU A 124 -5.59 8.93 10.18
N SER A 125 -4.84 9.43 9.20
CA SER A 125 -3.60 8.80 8.73
C SER A 125 -2.54 8.67 9.82
N THR A 126 -2.35 9.69 10.64
CA THR A 126 -1.38 9.66 11.75
C THR A 126 -1.68 8.54 12.77
N PRO A 127 -2.89 8.45 13.37
CA PRO A 127 -3.19 7.36 14.30
C PRO A 127 -3.14 5.98 13.65
N MET A 128 -3.44 5.83 12.36
CA MET A 128 -3.31 4.55 11.65
C MET A 128 -1.84 4.09 11.55
N VAL A 129 -0.93 4.97 11.14
CA VAL A 129 0.51 4.63 11.14
C VAL A 129 1.02 4.34 12.55
N GLN A 130 0.59 5.11 13.55
CA GLN A 130 0.98 4.88 14.94
C GLN A 130 0.47 3.53 15.46
N ALA A 131 -0.76 3.11 15.10
CA ALA A 131 -1.30 1.81 15.47
C ALA A 131 -0.48 0.67 14.84
N MET A 132 -0.13 0.79 13.57
CA MET A 132 0.72 -0.18 12.88
C MET A 132 2.12 -0.30 13.52
N ARG A 133 2.73 0.83 13.88
CA ARG A 133 4.01 0.84 14.62
C ARG A 133 3.90 0.16 15.99
N LYS A 134 2.80 0.36 16.71
CA LYS A 134 2.56 -0.31 18.00
C LYS A 134 2.47 -1.82 17.87
N ILE A 135 1.93 -2.34 16.78
CA ILE A 135 1.92 -3.78 16.50
C ILE A 135 3.36 -4.28 16.41
N GLY A 136 4.21 -3.67 15.59
CA GLY A 136 5.61 -4.06 15.45
C GLY A 136 6.39 -4.00 16.76
N LEU A 137 6.21 -2.92 17.54
CA LEU A 137 6.79 -2.79 18.87
C LEU A 137 6.35 -3.92 19.81
N SER A 138 5.07 -4.31 19.78
CA SER A 138 4.56 -5.39 20.63
C SER A 138 5.12 -6.77 20.27
N GLN A 139 5.61 -6.93 19.03
CA GLN A 139 6.29 -8.13 18.54
C GLN A 139 7.82 -8.08 18.75
N GLY A 140 8.35 -6.97 19.27
CA GLY A 140 9.78 -6.80 19.52
C GLY A 140 10.59 -6.44 18.27
N PHE A 141 9.97 -6.00 17.17
CA PHE A 141 10.66 -5.59 15.97
C PHE A 141 11.34 -4.23 16.15
N GLN A 142 12.47 -4.03 15.49
CA GLN A 142 13.20 -2.77 15.48
C GLN A 142 12.74 -1.82 14.36
N TYR A 143 12.18 -2.38 13.30
CA TYR A 143 11.82 -1.62 12.10
C TYR A 143 10.45 -1.99 11.58
N LEU A 144 9.73 -0.95 11.13
CA LEU A 144 8.60 -1.06 10.22
C LEU A 144 9.02 -0.43 8.90
N VAL A 145 9.13 -1.25 7.86
CA VAL A 145 9.33 -0.76 6.49
C VAL A 145 8.00 -0.61 5.77
N ALA A 146 7.97 0.22 4.76
CA ALA A 146 6.77 0.46 3.97
C ALA A 146 7.14 0.75 2.52
N PRO A 147 6.67 -0.05 1.55
CA PRO A 147 6.69 0.34 0.13
C PRO A 147 5.54 1.32 -0.11
N VAL A 148 5.79 2.59 0.17
CA VAL A 148 4.77 3.62 0.18
C VAL A 148 4.40 4.04 -1.23
N ARG A 149 3.12 3.96 -1.57
CA ARG A 149 2.54 4.54 -2.79
C ARG A 149 2.35 6.04 -2.62
N PRO A 150 3.11 6.91 -3.34
CA PRO A 150 2.92 8.36 -3.22
C PRO A 150 1.55 8.80 -3.74
N THR A 151 0.79 9.51 -2.93
CA THR A 151 -0.62 9.84 -3.26
C THR A 151 -0.78 10.93 -4.31
N GLN A 152 0.19 11.83 -4.44
CA GLN A 152 0.14 12.94 -5.40
C GLN A 152 0.92 12.65 -6.69
N LYS A 153 1.70 11.56 -6.75
CA LYS A 153 2.52 11.19 -7.92
C LYS A 153 1.67 11.00 -9.19
N SER A 154 0.43 10.55 -9.06
CA SER A 154 -0.49 10.40 -10.20
C SER A 154 -0.81 11.72 -10.92
N GLN A 155 -0.55 12.88 -10.29
CA GLN A 155 -0.63 14.19 -10.95
C GLN A 155 0.61 14.49 -11.81
N TYR A 156 1.67 13.71 -11.66
CA TYR A 156 2.97 13.88 -12.33
C TYR A 156 3.46 12.56 -12.94
N PRO A 157 2.66 11.89 -13.77
CA PRO A 157 2.96 10.50 -14.21
C PRO A 157 4.17 10.42 -15.15
N LEU A 158 4.58 11.53 -15.76
CA LEU A 158 5.73 11.59 -16.66
C LEU A 158 7.04 11.96 -15.95
N ILE A 159 6.98 12.32 -14.67
CA ILE A 159 8.17 12.55 -13.85
C ILE A 159 8.61 11.21 -13.27
N SER A 160 9.91 10.90 -13.33
CA SER A 160 10.43 9.67 -12.74
C SER A 160 10.15 9.62 -11.23
N ILE A 161 10.07 8.43 -10.66
CA ILE A 161 9.94 8.30 -9.21
C ILE A 161 11.18 8.83 -8.50
N ASP A 162 12.37 8.68 -9.12
CA ASP A 162 13.64 9.18 -8.60
C ASP A 162 13.65 10.71 -8.46
N ASP A 163 13.19 11.42 -9.50
CA ASP A 163 13.08 12.87 -9.44
C ASP A 163 11.98 13.32 -8.48
N TYR A 164 10.85 12.58 -8.45
CA TYR A 164 9.70 12.94 -7.62
C TYR A 164 9.99 12.88 -6.13
N VAL A 165 10.75 11.89 -5.67
CA VAL A 165 11.09 11.72 -4.25
C VAL A 165 12.02 12.82 -3.72
N GLU A 166 12.77 13.50 -4.59
CA GLU A 166 13.63 14.63 -4.25
C GLU A 166 12.85 15.92 -4.02
N TRP A 167 11.58 15.95 -4.37
CA TRP A 167 10.75 17.15 -4.16
C TRP A 167 10.42 17.34 -2.69
N ASN A 168 10.66 18.54 -2.21
CA ASN A 168 10.41 18.91 -0.83
C ASN A 168 9.54 20.17 -0.74
N THR A 169 8.88 20.33 0.39
CA THR A 169 8.22 21.57 0.79
C THR A 169 9.26 22.59 1.25
N GLU A 170 8.85 23.85 1.45
CA GLU A 170 9.71 24.90 2.02
C GLU A 170 10.26 24.53 3.41
N GLU A 171 9.57 23.64 4.13
CA GLU A 171 9.97 23.13 5.45
C GLU A 171 11.00 21.98 5.35
N GLY A 172 11.43 21.56 4.15
CA GLY A 172 12.35 20.45 3.92
C GLY A 172 11.74 19.05 4.14
N LEU A 173 10.40 18.95 4.16
CA LEU A 173 9.69 17.68 4.23
C LEU A 173 9.29 17.21 2.82
N PRO A 174 9.04 15.89 2.60
CA PRO A 174 8.61 15.39 1.30
C PRO A 174 7.41 16.17 0.73
N PHE A 175 7.47 16.48 -0.57
CA PHE A 175 6.38 17.14 -1.29
C PHE A 175 5.09 16.32 -1.25
N ASP A 176 5.18 15.00 -1.45
CA ASP A 176 4.03 14.11 -1.38
C ASP A 176 3.42 14.08 0.02
N ALA A 177 2.10 14.25 0.09
CA ALA A 177 1.40 14.34 1.36
C ALA A 177 1.50 13.05 2.19
N TRP A 178 1.52 11.87 1.54
CA TRP A 178 1.59 10.61 2.23
C TRP A 178 3.02 10.29 2.72
N LEU A 179 4.03 10.51 1.89
CA LEU A 179 5.42 10.42 2.32
C LEU A 179 5.70 11.40 3.49
N ARG A 180 5.11 12.59 3.44
CA ARG A 180 5.23 13.60 4.50
C ARG A 180 4.59 13.15 5.83
N VAL A 181 3.46 12.43 5.80
CA VAL A 181 2.87 11.84 7.03
C VAL A 181 3.86 10.87 7.67
N HIS A 182 4.47 9.99 6.89
CA HIS A 182 5.49 9.06 7.38
C HIS A 182 6.73 9.80 7.92
N ALA A 183 7.22 10.80 7.20
CA ALA A 183 8.38 11.60 7.62
C ALA A 183 8.13 12.36 8.94
N ARG A 184 6.94 12.96 9.11
CA ARG A 184 6.55 13.62 10.37
C ARG A 184 6.48 12.67 11.56
N LEU A 185 6.28 11.39 11.32
CA LEU A 185 6.30 10.33 12.33
C LEU A 185 7.70 9.70 12.52
N GLY A 186 8.74 10.31 11.94
CA GLY A 186 10.12 9.91 12.11
C GLY A 186 10.60 8.86 11.11
N ALA A 187 9.84 8.57 10.07
CA ALA A 187 10.33 7.71 8.99
C ALA A 187 11.32 8.46 8.09
N ARG A 188 12.28 7.71 7.55
CA ARG A 188 13.16 8.18 6.48
C ARG A 188 12.87 7.46 5.17
N ILE A 189 13.05 8.12 4.06
CA ILE A 189 13.09 7.51 2.73
C ILE A 189 14.37 6.68 2.65
N LEU A 190 14.26 5.43 2.18
CA LEU A 190 15.40 4.57 1.87
C LEU A 190 15.80 4.74 0.41
N LYS A 191 14.88 4.42 -0.48
CA LYS A 191 15.05 4.53 -1.93
C LYS A 191 13.70 4.40 -2.65
N PRO A 192 13.59 4.83 -3.91
CA PRO A 192 12.52 4.39 -4.80
C PRO A 192 12.53 2.86 -4.98
N CYS A 193 11.40 2.26 -5.29
CA CYS A 193 11.28 0.92 -5.84
C CYS A 193 10.44 1.00 -7.12
N HIS A 194 11.08 0.67 -8.24
CA HIS A 194 10.57 0.98 -9.56
C HIS A 194 9.50 -0.01 -10.04
N GLU A 195 9.51 -1.22 -9.50
CA GLU A 195 8.68 -2.35 -9.91
C GLU A 195 7.87 -2.90 -8.74
N ALA A 196 7.32 -1.99 -7.91
CA ALA A 196 6.68 -2.37 -6.66
C ALA A 196 5.45 -3.24 -6.83
N MET A 197 4.69 -3.03 -7.90
CA MET A 197 3.55 -3.87 -8.30
C MET A 197 3.51 -3.96 -9.82
N THR A 198 3.12 -5.13 -10.33
CA THR A 198 2.95 -5.36 -11.77
C THR A 198 1.55 -5.84 -12.08
N ILE A 199 0.79 -5.04 -12.81
CA ILE A 199 -0.60 -5.34 -13.17
C ILE A 199 -0.68 -5.64 -14.67
N PRO A 200 -0.74 -6.92 -15.07
CA PRO A 200 -0.99 -7.34 -16.44
C PRO A 200 -2.49 -7.42 -16.72
N GLY A 201 -2.87 -7.25 -17.97
CA GLY A 201 -4.23 -7.49 -18.42
C GLY A 201 -4.33 -7.50 -19.94
N THR A 202 -5.40 -8.08 -20.46
CA THR A 202 -5.77 -7.98 -21.88
C THR A 202 -6.24 -6.57 -22.20
N ARG A 203 -6.30 -6.23 -23.50
CA ARG A 203 -6.89 -4.95 -23.93
C ARG A 203 -8.32 -4.77 -23.42
N ALA A 204 -9.13 -5.84 -23.47
CA ALA A 204 -10.53 -5.78 -23.05
C ALA A 204 -10.67 -5.51 -21.54
N GLU A 205 -9.84 -6.14 -20.72
CA GLU A 205 -9.78 -5.90 -19.27
C GLU A 205 -9.36 -4.46 -18.97
N TRP A 206 -8.30 -3.96 -19.59
CA TRP A 206 -7.87 -2.58 -19.41
C TRP A 206 -8.92 -1.56 -19.87
N GLU A 207 -9.65 -1.84 -20.97
CA GLU A 207 -10.78 -1.01 -21.40
C GLU A 207 -11.92 -1.00 -20.36
N GLN A 208 -12.17 -2.14 -19.72
CA GLN A 208 -13.15 -2.26 -18.64
C GLN A 208 -12.71 -1.51 -17.38
N TRP A 209 -11.49 -1.73 -16.90
CA TRP A 209 -10.98 -1.16 -15.65
C TRP A 209 -10.81 0.36 -15.70
N THR A 210 -10.55 0.91 -16.87
CA THR A 210 -10.24 2.34 -17.03
C THR A 210 -11.36 3.15 -17.68
N GLY A 211 -12.31 2.50 -18.34
CA GLY A 211 -13.31 3.16 -19.20
C GLY A 211 -12.70 3.79 -20.46
N MET A 212 -11.40 3.62 -20.70
CA MET A 212 -10.68 4.15 -21.88
C MET A 212 -10.79 3.18 -23.04
N LYS A 213 -10.36 3.65 -24.25
CA LYS A 213 -10.17 2.80 -25.43
C LYS A 213 -8.71 2.80 -25.84
N PHE A 214 -8.19 1.65 -26.23
CA PHE A 214 -6.82 1.46 -26.67
C PHE A 214 -6.78 1.07 -28.17
N PRO A 215 -6.88 2.04 -29.10
CA PRO A 215 -7.03 1.77 -30.53
C PRO A 215 -5.75 1.26 -31.21
N GLN A 216 -4.58 1.44 -30.59
CA GLN A 216 -3.27 1.02 -31.12
C GLN A 216 -2.30 0.66 -29.99
N SER A 217 -1.22 -0.04 -30.32
CA SER A 217 -0.11 -0.25 -29.38
C SER A 217 0.57 1.08 -29.05
N GLY A 218 1.02 1.21 -27.80
CA GLY A 218 1.70 2.42 -27.33
C GLY A 218 1.62 2.63 -25.83
N THR A 219 2.18 3.74 -25.41
CA THR A 219 2.21 4.19 -24.01
C THR A 219 1.00 5.05 -23.71
N TYR A 220 0.26 4.71 -22.66
CA TYR A 220 -0.97 5.39 -22.29
C TYR A 220 -0.91 5.92 -20.86
N TYR A 221 -1.42 7.13 -20.69
CA TYR A 221 -1.68 7.65 -19.34
C TYR A 221 -3.06 7.19 -18.87
N ILE A 222 -3.08 6.53 -17.73
CA ILE A 222 -4.30 6.03 -17.07
C ILE A 222 -4.59 6.88 -15.84
N PRO A 223 -5.81 7.41 -15.68
CA PRO A 223 -6.18 8.19 -14.51
C PRO A 223 -5.91 7.44 -13.20
N GLY A 224 -5.16 8.05 -12.29
CA GLY A 224 -4.78 7.45 -11.01
C GLY A 224 -3.50 6.62 -11.03
N ALA A 225 -2.95 6.30 -12.19
CA ALA A 225 -1.66 5.62 -12.30
C ALA A 225 -0.48 6.57 -11.99
N LEU A 226 0.57 6.03 -11.38
CA LEU A 226 1.78 6.79 -11.05
C LEU A 226 2.76 6.90 -12.20
N ASN A 227 2.74 5.92 -13.10
CA ASN A 227 3.50 5.85 -14.35
C ASN A 227 2.56 5.59 -15.52
N PRO A 228 2.97 5.86 -16.76
CA PRO A 228 2.24 5.39 -17.92
C PRO A 228 2.17 3.85 -18.01
N MET A 229 1.14 3.35 -18.69
CA MET A 229 0.94 1.93 -18.99
C MET A 229 1.30 1.64 -20.43
N GLU A 230 1.89 0.48 -20.69
CA GLU A 230 2.21 0.00 -22.03
C GLU A 230 1.13 -0.96 -22.55
N MET A 231 0.61 -0.70 -23.76
CA MET A 231 -0.34 -1.56 -24.45
C MET A 231 0.28 -2.12 -25.73
N ASP A 232 0.29 -3.44 -25.86
CA ASP A 232 0.66 -4.17 -27.08
C ASP A 232 -0.59 -4.89 -27.63
N ILE A 233 -1.20 -4.32 -28.66
CA ILE A 233 -2.44 -4.86 -29.24
C ILE A 233 -2.18 -6.16 -29.99
N GLU A 234 -1.02 -6.34 -30.60
CA GLU A 234 -0.69 -7.55 -31.36
C GLU A 234 -0.61 -8.77 -30.42
N LYS A 235 -0.15 -8.55 -29.19
CA LYS A 235 -0.10 -9.59 -28.15
C LYS A 235 -1.32 -9.61 -27.23
N ASP A 236 -2.29 -8.73 -27.46
CA ASP A 236 -3.44 -8.51 -26.57
C ASP A 236 -3.01 -8.36 -25.10
N LYS A 237 -2.02 -7.48 -24.86
CA LYS A 237 -1.41 -7.35 -23.53
C LYS A 237 -1.15 -5.89 -23.17
N GLY A 238 -1.74 -5.46 -22.05
CA GLY A 238 -1.39 -4.24 -21.34
C GLY A 238 -0.59 -4.56 -20.09
N ILE A 239 0.42 -3.76 -19.77
CA ILE A 239 1.20 -3.89 -18.53
C ILE A 239 1.33 -2.53 -17.88
N TYR A 240 0.93 -2.45 -16.63
CA TYR A 240 1.22 -1.33 -15.76
C TYR A 240 2.24 -1.75 -14.68
N ILE A 241 3.30 -0.97 -14.54
CA ILE A 241 4.30 -1.15 -13.50
C ILE A 241 4.22 0.06 -12.56
N GLU A 242 3.82 -0.20 -11.32
CA GLU A 242 3.67 0.83 -10.31
C GLU A 242 4.97 1.02 -9.51
N PRO A 243 5.53 2.24 -9.45
CA PRO A 243 6.63 2.54 -8.56
C PRO A 243 6.11 2.90 -7.17
N ASN A 244 6.86 2.53 -6.14
CA ASN A 244 6.65 2.98 -4.78
C ASN A 244 7.94 3.59 -4.21
N VAL A 245 7.91 3.91 -2.91
CA VAL A 245 9.07 4.45 -2.19
C VAL A 245 9.26 3.64 -0.92
N TRP A 246 10.39 2.95 -0.79
CA TRP A 246 10.74 2.33 0.46
C TRP A 246 10.99 3.39 1.53
N MET A 247 10.20 3.33 2.59
CA MET A 247 10.41 4.13 3.81
C MET A 247 10.61 3.22 5.01
N VAL A 248 11.31 3.70 6.04
CA VAL A 248 11.52 2.96 7.27
C VAL A 248 11.22 3.81 8.48
N HIS A 249 10.48 3.24 9.42
CA HIS A 249 10.34 3.71 10.80
C HIS A 249 11.23 2.88 11.71
N THR A 250 12.03 3.53 12.53
CA THR A 250 12.59 2.89 13.73
C THR A 250 11.49 2.82 14.78
N LEU A 251 11.28 1.63 15.33
CA LEU A 251 10.23 1.33 16.32
C LEU A 251 10.72 1.53 17.75
#